data_f546b1bfcdb34b88e12e5740a15a1b79
#
_entry.id   f546b1bfcdb34b88e12e5740a15a1b79
#
_cell.length_a   1.000
_cell.length_b   1.000
_cell.length_c   1.000
_cell.angle_alpha   90.00
_cell.angle_beta   90.00
_cell.angle_gamma   90.00
#
_symmetry.space_group_name_H-M   'P 1'
#
loop_
_entity.id
_entity.type
_entity.pdbx_description
1 polymer ?
#
loop_
_entity_poly.entity_id
_entity_poly.type
_entity_poly.pdbx_seq_one_letter_code
_entity_poly.pdbx_strand_id
1 'polypeptide(L)'
;MTDGSDERLRRHFERGDESLSETLRDGKSRRRFLQALGVAGAAGLAGCSSASDGGGGTPTDTDTEGGGGDGSSSTDSSDGDGDGGSSGGSTFRMNAVQRFGTIDPAKGTDYTQTMALLNMYDGLVFPNADGELVPHLASDWSVSEDNLTYTFQIREDATFHSGNPVRAEDVKFTVERFFDINQGYASLLSGVLDKENVVAVDEHTVEFTLNRIHSPFLATLVLLFIVDKKAVLDNASDGEFGDRGDYGQEYLNNNDAGSGPYMLDSFERQSSISFAKYEDYWMGWPENSFDNVEIRIITEDPTVRTLMSNDELDMTSQYQSTETYETLRDTDGVRVEQIPTVTVFYMKINNQKPPTDDPAVREALSYGFDYETARNEIAPGSMQAQGPLAPSFGVHNGDIEQPTYDPERARQVLADAGYSEGDLQIVNTYVQSNNMEERMALLFQQNMDQIGIDVELQPQTWGTMTELATSVEETPHTNHVFYGPVYPSPDTVFYNQYHSEAAETWMSMSHVQDDEIDSMIEEARATVDPDARAEIYADLQARLADMYAEMFVFVQAKQHGFSEDVGGYTYRPSQSYDYWFHDYVRE
;
A
#
# COMPACT_ATOMS: atom_id res chain seq x y z
N MET A 1 51.51 18.64 20.26
CA MET A 1 50.44 18.10 21.09
C MET A 1 49.16 18.27 20.30
N THR A 2 49.00 17.46 19.29
CA THR A 2 47.82 17.34 18.44
C THR A 2 47.85 15.90 17.93
N ASP A 3 47.33 15.02 18.73
CA ASP A 3 47.06 13.66 18.28
C ASP A 3 46.27 12.94 19.40
N GLY A 4 45.00 12.86 19.28
CA GLY A 4 44.16 12.18 20.27
C GLY A 4 42.65 12.29 20.07
N SER A 5 42.18 13.21 19.23
CA SER A 5 40.74 13.39 18.96
C SER A 5 40.25 12.56 17.77
N ASP A 6 41.08 12.33 16.79
CA ASP A 6 40.76 11.58 15.57
C ASP A 6 40.63 10.06 15.82
N GLU A 7 41.38 9.51 16.78
CA GLU A 7 41.35 8.09 17.11
C GLU A 7 40.14 7.70 17.98
N ARG A 8 39.46 8.67 18.62
CA ARG A 8 38.23 8.44 19.37
C ARG A 8 36.99 8.49 18.49
N LEU A 9 36.99 9.36 17.48
CA LEU A 9 35.91 9.42 16.48
C LEU A 9 35.91 8.18 15.59
N ARG A 10 37.05 7.71 15.12
CA ARG A 10 37.12 6.43 14.37
C ARG A 10 36.60 5.22 15.16
N ARG A 11 36.93 5.12 16.45
CA ARG A 11 36.46 4.00 17.30
C ARG A 11 34.96 4.10 17.66
N HIS A 12 34.34 5.24 17.46
CA HIS A 12 32.90 5.42 17.68
C HIS A 12 32.13 5.05 16.41
N PHE A 13 32.66 5.39 15.24
CA PHE A 13 32.11 4.96 13.95
C PHE A 13 32.25 3.44 13.73
N GLU A 14 33.40 2.85 14.03
CA GLU A 14 33.62 1.41 13.91
C GLU A 14 32.76 0.56 14.87
N ARG A 15 32.25 1.08 15.98
CA ARG A 15 31.34 0.38 16.89
C ARG A 15 29.87 0.51 16.54
N GLY A 16 29.47 1.57 15.85
CA GLY A 16 28.13 1.75 15.35
C GLY A 16 27.82 0.81 14.17
N ASP A 17 28.79 0.67 13.28
CA ASP A 17 28.70 -0.14 12.08
C ASP A 17 28.67 -1.67 12.37
N GLU A 18 29.44 -2.13 13.36
CA GLU A 18 29.41 -3.55 13.76
C GLU A 18 28.07 -3.98 14.39
N SER A 19 27.33 -3.09 15.07
CA SER A 19 26.06 -3.46 15.70
C SER A 19 24.90 -3.51 14.70
N LEU A 20 24.88 -2.63 13.71
CA LEU A 20 23.90 -2.63 12.62
C LEU A 20 24.12 -3.78 11.65
N SER A 21 25.38 -4.08 11.31
CA SER A 21 25.73 -5.21 10.43
C SER A 21 25.50 -6.57 11.08
N GLU A 22 25.57 -6.71 12.41
CA GLU A 22 25.25 -7.95 13.11
C GLU A 22 23.73 -8.17 13.21
N THR A 23 22.94 -7.11 13.40
CA THR A 23 21.46 -7.21 13.48
C THR A 23 20.85 -7.56 12.13
N LEU A 24 21.43 -7.07 11.04
CA LEU A 24 20.97 -7.38 9.67
C LEU A 24 21.49 -8.74 9.15
N ARG A 25 22.58 -9.28 9.74
CA ARG A 25 23.12 -10.61 9.39
C ARG A 25 22.40 -11.78 10.07
N ASP A 26 21.58 -11.53 11.09
CA ASP A 26 20.76 -12.59 11.66
C ASP A 26 19.53 -12.85 10.75
N GLY A 27 19.57 -13.94 9.99
CA GLY A 27 18.54 -14.33 9.03
C GLY A 27 17.10 -14.42 9.59
N LYS A 28 16.94 -14.38 10.91
CA LYS A 28 15.64 -14.29 11.57
C LYS A 28 15.06 -12.88 11.56
N SER A 29 15.90 -11.84 11.60
CA SER A 29 15.45 -10.44 11.54
C SER A 29 15.05 -10.07 10.10
N ARG A 30 15.83 -10.49 9.08
CA ARG A 30 15.49 -10.34 7.66
C ARG A 30 14.18 -11.05 7.30
N ARG A 31 13.95 -12.25 7.82
CA ARG A 31 12.73 -13.02 7.58
C ARG A 31 11.48 -12.32 8.13
N ARG A 32 11.58 -11.58 9.25
CA ARG A 32 10.49 -10.80 9.82
C ARG A 32 10.22 -9.51 9.04
N PHE A 33 11.27 -8.85 8.55
CA PHE A 33 11.16 -7.67 7.68
C PHE A 33 10.45 -8.01 6.36
N LEU A 34 10.85 -9.10 5.70
CA LEU A 34 10.22 -9.57 4.46
C LEU A 34 8.77 -10.06 4.67
N GLN A 35 8.44 -10.61 5.84
CA GLN A 35 7.07 -10.99 6.16
C GLN A 35 6.16 -9.79 6.40
N ALA A 36 6.67 -8.69 6.93
CA ALA A 36 5.91 -7.46 7.14
C ALA A 36 5.62 -6.71 5.83
N LEU A 37 6.59 -6.71 4.89
CA LEU A 37 6.47 -6.03 3.60
C LEU A 37 5.83 -6.89 2.50
N GLY A 38 5.95 -8.22 2.58
CA GLY A 38 5.43 -9.16 1.58
C GLY A 38 3.90 -9.27 1.53
N VAL A 39 3.19 -8.70 2.51
CA VAL A 39 1.71 -8.79 2.59
C VAL A 39 1.02 -7.65 1.82
N ALA A 40 1.71 -6.55 1.56
CA ALA A 40 1.11 -5.38 0.92
C ALA A 40 0.78 -5.54 -0.58
N GLY A 41 1.17 -6.63 -1.22
CA GLY A 41 1.01 -6.82 -2.67
C GLY A 41 0.37 -8.14 -3.12
N ALA A 42 -0.06 -9.01 -2.23
CA ALA A 42 -0.50 -10.36 -2.62
C ALA A 42 -1.96 -10.65 -2.27
N ALA A 43 -2.87 -10.19 -3.08
CA ALA A 43 -4.25 -10.68 -3.10
C ALA A 43 -4.57 -11.30 -4.45
N GLY A 44 -4.32 -12.59 -4.57
CA GLY A 44 -4.68 -13.37 -5.75
C GLY A 44 -4.79 -14.86 -5.39
N LEU A 45 -6.01 -15.30 -5.06
CA LEU A 45 -6.56 -16.64 -5.24
C LEU A 45 -5.67 -17.87 -4.92
N ALA A 46 -5.72 -18.35 -3.69
CA ALA A 46 -5.40 -19.74 -3.37
C ALA A 46 -6.65 -20.63 -3.55
N GLY A 47 -6.81 -21.23 -4.72
CA GLY A 47 -7.76 -22.30 -4.96
C GLY A 47 -7.26 -23.58 -4.29
N CYS A 48 -8.00 -24.11 -3.32
CA CYS A 48 -7.76 -25.43 -2.73
C CYS A 48 -8.08 -26.55 -3.72
N SER A 49 -7.09 -27.30 -4.17
CA SER A 49 -7.27 -28.64 -4.72
C SER A 49 -6.83 -29.67 -3.70
N SER A 50 -7.78 -30.24 -2.99
CA SER A 50 -7.56 -31.48 -2.20
C SER A 50 -7.74 -32.70 -3.11
N ALA A 51 -6.67 -33.40 -3.39
CA ALA A 51 -6.73 -34.74 -3.94
C ALA A 51 -7.05 -35.72 -2.81
N SER A 52 -8.17 -36.42 -2.91
CA SER A 52 -8.47 -37.58 -2.08
C SER A 52 -8.38 -38.82 -2.95
N ASP A 53 -7.55 -39.74 -2.54
CA ASP A 53 -7.40 -41.06 -3.10
C ASP A 53 -8.50 -42.03 -2.59
N GLY A 54 -8.86 -43.02 -3.39
CA GLY A 54 -10.11 -43.75 -3.39
C GLY A 54 -10.28 -44.84 -2.34
N GLY A 55 -11.50 -45.33 -2.30
CA GLY A 55 -11.91 -46.57 -1.60
C GLY A 55 -13.40 -46.80 -1.66
N GLY A 56 -13.81 -47.75 -2.50
CA GLY A 56 -15.21 -48.04 -2.83
C GLY A 56 -16.02 -48.77 -1.73
N GLY A 57 -17.32 -48.73 -1.90
CA GLY A 57 -18.29 -49.52 -1.13
C GLY A 57 -19.73 -49.20 -1.50
N THR A 58 -20.41 -50.12 -2.13
CA THR A 58 -21.75 -50.12 -2.72
C THR A 58 -22.88 -50.08 -1.68
N PRO A 59 -24.16 -49.83 -2.11
CA PRO A 59 -25.22 -49.26 -1.29
C PRO A 59 -26.13 -50.34 -0.62
N THR A 60 -26.88 -49.86 0.37
CA THR A 60 -28.08 -50.62 0.82
C THR A 60 -29.26 -49.68 1.08
N ASP A 61 -30.30 -49.92 0.33
CA ASP A 61 -31.64 -49.36 0.52
C ASP A 61 -32.23 -49.77 1.87
N THR A 62 -33.01 -48.89 2.47
CA THR A 62 -34.17 -49.32 3.26
C THR A 62 -35.19 -48.18 3.34
N ASP A 63 -36.34 -48.44 2.71
CA ASP A 63 -37.61 -47.74 2.89
C ASP A 63 -38.13 -47.86 4.32
N THR A 64 -38.84 -46.85 4.80
CA THR A 64 -40.10 -47.07 5.54
C THR A 64 -40.93 -45.80 5.64
N GLU A 65 -42.19 -46.00 5.35
CA GLU A 65 -43.34 -45.09 5.26
C GLU A 65 -43.75 -44.41 6.59
N GLY A 66 -44.42 -43.25 6.46
CA GLY A 66 -45.78 -43.15 6.92
C GLY A 66 -46.09 -42.16 8.04
N GLY A 67 -47.01 -41.25 7.76
CA GLY A 67 -47.87 -40.73 8.81
C GLY A 67 -48.20 -39.22 8.70
N GLY A 68 -49.36 -38.92 8.10
CA GLY A 68 -49.94 -37.59 7.98
C GLY A 68 -50.59 -37.06 9.26
N GLY A 69 -50.91 -35.78 9.26
CA GLY A 69 -51.66 -35.09 10.31
C GLY A 69 -51.99 -33.65 9.92
N ASP A 70 -53.20 -33.46 9.41
CA ASP A 70 -53.89 -32.19 9.19
C ASP A 70 -54.00 -31.34 10.45
N GLY A 71 -53.93 -30.01 10.29
CA GLY A 71 -54.18 -29.05 11.34
C GLY A 71 -54.29 -27.61 10.84
N SER A 72 -55.39 -27.32 10.11
CA SER A 72 -55.82 -25.97 9.75
C SER A 72 -56.24 -25.19 11.01
N SER A 73 -55.73 -23.95 11.17
CA SER A 73 -56.50 -22.90 11.87
C SER A 73 -56.08 -21.51 11.36
N SER A 74 -57.05 -20.90 10.71
CA SER A 74 -57.12 -19.47 10.38
C SER A 74 -57.42 -18.64 11.62
N THR A 75 -56.76 -17.51 11.79
CA THR A 75 -57.26 -16.28 12.45
C THR A 75 -56.42 -15.13 11.95
N ASP A 76 -56.99 -14.33 11.17
CA ASP A 76 -57.69 -13.05 11.37
C ASP A 76 -56.77 -11.85 11.47
N SER A 77 -56.90 -11.03 10.45
CA SER A 77 -56.28 -9.72 10.24
C SER A 77 -56.70 -8.72 11.34
N SER A 78 -55.77 -8.00 11.86
CA SER A 78 -56.00 -6.66 12.40
C SER A 78 -54.96 -5.70 11.84
N ASP A 79 -55.46 -4.80 11.00
CA ASP A 79 -54.77 -3.58 10.59
C ASP A 79 -54.37 -2.80 11.83
N GLY A 80 -53.09 -2.54 11.94
CA GLY A 80 -52.51 -1.63 12.89
C GLY A 80 -51.49 -0.80 12.13
N ASP A 81 -51.92 0.33 11.59
CA ASP A 81 -51.03 1.44 11.23
C ASP A 81 -50.19 1.83 12.45
N GLY A 82 -48.99 1.35 12.47
CA GLY A 82 -47.92 1.79 13.35
C GLY A 82 -46.80 2.32 12.46
N ASP A 83 -46.88 3.62 12.16
CA ASP A 83 -45.76 4.38 11.68
C ASP A 83 -44.67 4.36 12.78
N GLY A 84 -43.92 3.29 12.78
CA GLY A 84 -42.66 3.15 13.48
C GLY A 84 -41.57 3.45 12.48
N GLY A 85 -41.29 4.74 12.28
CA GLY A 85 -40.11 5.18 11.58
C GLY A 85 -38.89 4.55 12.27
N SER A 86 -38.43 3.45 11.71
CA SER A 86 -37.07 2.98 11.91
C SER A 86 -36.17 4.09 11.39
N SER A 87 -35.58 4.88 12.28
CA SER A 87 -34.46 5.74 11.95
C SER A 87 -33.26 4.84 11.68
N GLY A 88 -33.33 4.05 10.61
CA GLY A 88 -32.18 3.41 10.03
C GLY A 88 -31.37 4.52 9.36
N GLY A 89 -30.25 4.93 9.96
CA GLY A 89 -29.33 5.90 9.39
C GLY A 89 -28.87 5.45 8.01
N SER A 90 -28.43 6.41 7.19
CA SER A 90 -27.88 6.16 5.85
C SER A 90 -26.64 5.27 5.94
N THR A 91 -26.55 4.24 5.09
CA THR A 91 -25.41 3.31 5.09
C THR A 91 -24.72 3.38 3.73
N PHE A 92 -23.40 3.60 3.75
CA PHE A 92 -22.52 3.41 2.60
C PHE A 92 -22.04 1.96 2.57
N ARG A 93 -22.13 1.30 1.41
CA ARG A 93 -21.77 -0.11 1.23
C ARG A 93 -20.79 -0.29 0.11
N MET A 94 -19.69 -0.98 0.39
CA MET A 94 -18.72 -1.34 -0.66
C MET A 94 -18.27 -2.79 -0.53
N ASN A 95 -17.69 -3.33 -1.61
CA ASN A 95 -16.99 -4.60 -1.52
C ASN A 95 -15.48 -4.39 -1.40
N ALA A 96 -14.83 -5.34 -0.71
CA ALA A 96 -13.40 -5.58 -0.80
C ALA A 96 -13.15 -6.99 -1.32
N VAL A 97 -11.99 -7.21 -1.94
CA VAL A 97 -11.61 -8.54 -2.48
C VAL A 97 -10.60 -9.26 -1.60
N GLN A 98 -10.08 -8.57 -0.60
CA GLN A 98 -9.08 -9.07 0.34
C GLN A 98 -9.64 -9.04 1.76
N ARG A 99 -9.26 -10.05 2.56
CA ARG A 99 -9.70 -10.18 3.94
C ARG A 99 -8.93 -9.24 4.86
N PHE A 100 -9.58 -8.79 5.91
CA PHE A 100 -8.93 -7.99 6.96
C PHE A 100 -8.05 -8.89 7.84
N GLY A 101 -6.75 -8.66 7.82
CA GLY A 101 -5.79 -9.41 8.64
C GLY A 101 -5.81 -8.96 10.10
N THR A 102 -5.72 -7.66 10.33
CA THR A 102 -5.75 -7.01 11.65
C THR A 102 -6.35 -5.63 11.56
N ILE A 103 -6.90 -5.14 12.67
CA ILE A 103 -7.32 -3.74 12.88
C ILE A 103 -6.49 -3.06 13.98
N ASP A 104 -5.38 -3.69 14.42
CA ASP A 104 -4.41 -3.07 15.31
C ASP A 104 -3.49 -2.14 14.50
N PRO A 105 -3.48 -0.81 14.78
CA PRO A 105 -2.72 0.16 13.98
C PRO A 105 -1.19 -0.01 14.05
N ALA A 106 -0.66 -0.71 15.06
CA ALA A 106 0.76 -1.02 15.11
C ALA A 106 1.18 -2.22 14.23
N LYS A 107 0.23 -2.89 13.57
CA LYS A 107 0.47 -4.13 12.82
C LYS A 107 0.02 -4.08 11.37
N GLY A 108 -0.97 -3.25 11.05
CA GLY A 108 -1.56 -3.17 9.72
C GLY A 108 -0.58 -2.60 8.70
N THR A 109 -0.47 -3.25 7.52
CA THR A 109 0.40 -2.81 6.42
C THR A 109 -0.24 -2.96 5.05
N ASP A 110 -1.34 -3.69 4.94
CA ASP A 110 -1.99 -3.87 3.65
C ASP A 110 -3.08 -2.81 3.38
N TYR A 111 -3.45 -2.73 2.12
CA TYR A 111 -4.46 -1.83 1.60
C TYR A 111 -5.81 -1.88 2.34
N THR A 112 -6.33 -3.10 2.60
CA THR A 112 -7.64 -3.28 3.23
C THR A 112 -7.61 -2.90 4.71
N GLN A 113 -6.51 -3.23 5.39
CA GLN A 113 -6.28 -2.84 6.79
C GLN A 113 -6.19 -1.33 6.91
N THR A 114 -5.39 -0.66 6.06
CA THR A 114 -5.25 0.79 6.08
C THR A 114 -6.58 1.48 5.79
N MET A 115 -7.41 0.95 4.88
CA MET A 115 -8.77 1.45 4.63
C MET A 115 -9.63 1.44 5.91
N ALA A 116 -9.54 0.41 6.72
CA ALA A 116 -10.26 0.37 8.00
C ALA A 116 -9.64 1.32 9.03
N LEU A 117 -8.30 1.29 9.17
CA LEU A 117 -7.58 2.05 10.19
C LEU A 117 -7.76 3.57 10.03
N LEU A 118 -7.67 4.08 8.79
CA LEU A 118 -7.77 5.52 8.54
C LEU A 118 -9.15 6.12 8.86
N ASN A 119 -10.20 5.28 8.96
CA ASN A 119 -11.53 5.72 9.33
C ASN A 119 -11.81 5.59 10.84
N MET A 120 -11.08 4.72 11.54
CA MET A 120 -11.19 4.55 13.00
C MET A 120 -10.21 5.44 13.78
N TYR A 121 -9.08 5.78 13.18
CA TYR A 121 -7.99 6.48 13.87
C TYR A 121 -7.57 7.72 13.10
N ASP A 122 -7.13 8.74 13.81
CA ASP A 122 -6.46 9.90 13.23
C ASP A 122 -4.95 9.82 13.42
N GLY A 123 -4.20 10.41 12.45
CA GLY A 123 -2.78 10.71 12.58
C GLY A 123 -2.53 12.15 13.03
N LEU A 124 -1.27 12.51 13.22
CA LEU A 124 -0.88 13.91 13.51
C LEU A 124 -1.11 14.83 12.32
N VAL A 125 -0.82 14.34 11.12
CA VAL A 125 -0.95 15.03 9.84
C VAL A 125 -1.77 14.19 8.87
N PHE A 126 -2.29 14.81 7.81
CA PHE A 126 -3.15 14.17 6.82
C PHE A 126 -2.74 14.60 5.39
N PRO A 127 -2.73 13.71 4.39
CA PRO A 127 -2.43 14.09 3.01
C PRO A 127 -3.68 14.68 2.32
N ASN A 128 -3.53 15.84 1.67
CA ASN A 128 -4.57 16.38 0.80
C ASN A 128 -4.57 15.70 -0.59
N ALA A 129 -5.42 16.13 -1.50
CA ALA A 129 -5.53 15.58 -2.86
C ALA A 129 -4.25 15.75 -3.69
N ASP A 130 -3.44 16.77 -3.40
CA ASP A 130 -2.17 17.04 -4.07
C ASP A 130 -0.99 16.28 -3.42
N GLY A 131 -1.24 15.54 -2.34
CA GLY A 131 -0.22 14.84 -1.55
C GLY A 131 0.53 15.72 -0.57
N GLU A 132 0.11 16.98 -0.39
CA GLU A 132 0.67 17.85 0.62
C GLU A 132 0.13 17.50 2.00
N LEU A 133 0.99 17.62 3.02
CA LEU A 133 0.60 17.36 4.39
C LEU A 133 -0.09 18.57 5.02
N VAL A 134 -1.25 18.33 5.57
CA VAL A 134 -2.04 19.33 6.28
C VAL A 134 -2.19 18.96 7.77
N PRO A 135 -2.42 19.95 8.66
CA PRO A 135 -2.75 19.71 10.06
C PRO A 135 -3.94 18.76 10.23
N HIS A 136 -3.85 17.85 11.22
CA HIS A 136 -4.94 16.93 11.57
C HIS A 136 -5.11 16.88 13.09
N LEU A 137 -4.73 15.82 13.84
CA LEU A 137 -4.69 15.90 15.31
C LEU A 137 -3.67 16.92 15.82
N ALA A 138 -2.57 17.11 15.10
CA ALA A 138 -1.74 18.29 15.29
C ALA A 138 -2.40 19.49 14.59
N SER A 139 -2.78 20.52 15.35
CA SER A 139 -3.32 21.77 14.82
C SER A 139 -2.25 22.62 14.12
N ASP A 140 -1.00 22.45 14.50
CA ASP A 140 0.18 23.11 13.94
C ASP A 140 1.45 22.32 14.32
N TRP A 141 2.54 22.57 13.62
CA TRP A 141 3.87 22.07 13.98
C TRP A 141 4.98 23.05 13.61
N SER A 142 6.09 22.94 14.29
CA SER A 142 7.32 23.68 13.97
C SER A 142 8.52 22.74 13.97
N VAL A 143 9.57 23.17 13.24
CA VAL A 143 10.83 22.44 13.14
C VAL A 143 11.95 23.33 13.66
N SER A 144 12.86 22.78 14.47
CA SER A 144 14.02 23.50 15.00
C SER A 144 14.99 23.93 13.88
N GLU A 145 15.84 24.93 14.17
CA GLU A 145 16.81 25.45 13.19
C GLU A 145 17.80 24.39 12.68
N ASP A 146 18.09 23.36 13.48
CA ASP A 146 18.95 22.24 13.11
C ASP A 146 18.20 21.11 12.38
N ASN A 147 16.87 21.26 12.18
CA ASN A 147 15.99 20.31 11.53
C ASN A 147 15.93 18.91 12.19
N LEU A 148 16.22 18.83 13.47
CA LEU A 148 16.19 17.58 14.22
C LEU A 148 14.97 17.46 15.13
N THR A 149 14.43 18.57 15.66
CA THR A 149 13.30 18.54 16.58
C THR A 149 12.03 19.07 15.91
N TYR A 150 10.99 18.25 15.91
CA TYR A 150 9.66 18.57 15.45
C TYR A 150 8.73 18.71 16.65
N THR A 151 8.14 19.90 16.81
CA THR A 151 7.21 20.20 17.92
C THR A 151 5.80 20.32 17.36
N PHE A 152 4.90 19.45 17.81
CA PHE A 152 3.49 19.41 17.38
C PHE A 152 2.59 19.95 18.47
N GLN A 153 1.61 20.77 18.08
CA GLN A 153 0.54 21.25 18.94
C GLN A 153 -0.71 20.40 18.75
N ILE A 154 -1.04 19.58 19.74
CA ILE A 154 -2.22 18.71 19.71
C ILE A 154 -3.47 19.57 19.96
N ARG A 155 -4.50 19.37 19.14
CA ARG A 155 -5.76 20.09 19.25
C ARG A 155 -6.48 19.78 20.57
N GLU A 156 -7.21 20.76 21.08
CA GLU A 156 -7.91 20.64 22.37
C GLU A 156 -9.34 20.09 22.23
N ASP A 157 -9.90 20.10 21.01
CA ASP A 157 -11.29 19.75 20.70
C ASP A 157 -11.49 18.32 20.21
N ALA A 158 -10.40 17.51 20.07
CA ALA A 158 -10.48 16.12 19.68
C ALA A 158 -10.67 15.20 20.89
N THR A 159 -11.54 14.21 20.72
CA THR A 159 -11.77 13.14 21.69
C THR A 159 -11.67 11.78 21.00
N PHE A 160 -11.24 10.77 21.75
CA PHE A 160 -11.33 9.38 21.33
C PHE A 160 -12.78 8.87 21.39
N HIS A 161 -13.06 7.76 20.72
CA HIS A 161 -14.37 7.09 20.78
C HIS A 161 -14.81 6.71 22.20
N SER A 162 -13.86 6.54 23.09
CA SER A 162 -14.10 6.34 24.53
C SER A 162 -14.64 7.58 25.26
N GLY A 163 -14.59 8.77 24.62
CA GLY A 163 -14.85 10.07 25.22
C GLY A 163 -13.65 10.68 25.97
N ASN A 164 -12.50 10.00 26.03
CA ASN A 164 -11.29 10.59 26.59
C ASN A 164 -10.73 11.67 25.63
N PRO A 165 -10.21 12.82 26.12
CA PRO A 165 -9.57 13.80 25.28
C PRO A 165 -8.24 13.29 24.70
N VAL A 166 -7.93 13.66 23.46
CA VAL A 166 -6.63 13.37 22.83
C VAL A 166 -5.55 14.28 23.43
N ARG A 167 -4.41 13.71 23.84
CA ARG A 167 -3.33 14.42 24.52
C ARG A 167 -1.95 14.02 23.97
N ALA A 168 -0.94 14.83 24.25
CA ALA A 168 0.45 14.56 23.89
C ALA A 168 0.99 13.21 24.45
N GLU A 169 0.49 12.80 25.64
CA GLU A 169 0.83 11.50 26.24
C GLU A 169 0.29 10.29 25.46
N ASP A 170 -0.81 10.45 24.71
CA ASP A 170 -1.34 9.39 23.84
C ASP A 170 -0.45 9.22 22.61
N VAL A 171 0.03 10.32 22.04
CA VAL A 171 1.00 10.33 20.95
C VAL A 171 2.29 9.62 21.36
N LYS A 172 2.87 10.02 22.50
CA LYS A 172 4.06 9.38 23.06
C LYS A 172 3.84 7.88 23.28
N PHE A 173 2.74 7.50 23.91
CA PHE A 173 2.39 6.11 24.13
C PHE A 173 2.24 5.32 22.83
N THR A 174 1.63 5.91 21.83
CA THR A 174 1.49 5.31 20.50
C THR A 174 2.85 5.00 19.87
N VAL A 175 3.81 5.95 19.96
CA VAL A 175 5.18 5.73 19.46
C VAL A 175 5.90 4.66 20.28
N GLU A 176 5.82 4.68 21.61
CA GLU A 176 6.40 3.63 22.46
C GLU A 176 5.87 2.25 22.05
N ARG A 177 4.53 2.14 21.90
CA ARG A 177 3.85 0.91 21.50
C ARG A 177 4.30 0.43 20.09
N PHE A 178 4.39 1.36 19.15
CA PHE A 178 4.78 1.11 17.77
C PHE A 178 6.17 0.48 17.66
N PHE A 179 7.15 1.05 18.38
CA PHE A 179 8.52 0.52 18.40
C PHE A 179 8.66 -0.76 19.23
N ASP A 180 7.98 -0.88 20.37
CA ASP A 180 8.08 -2.07 21.21
C ASP A 180 7.45 -3.30 20.55
N ILE A 181 6.30 -3.16 19.90
CA ILE A 181 5.67 -4.22 19.11
C ILE A 181 6.53 -4.55 17.89
N ASN A 182 7.18 -3.55 17.28
CA ASN A 182 8.10 -3.69 16.14
C ASN A 182 7.51 -4.52 15.00
N GLN A 183 6.28 -4.18 14.61
CA GLN A 183 5.56 -4.74 13.47
C GLN A 183 5.06 -3.59 12.59
N GLY A 184 4.28 -3.92 11.56
CA GLY A 184 3.72 -2.90 10.69
C GLY A 184 4.79 -2.02 10.05
N TYR A 185 4.59 -0.73 10.12
CA TYR A 185 5.49 0.28 9.53
C TYR A 185 6.60 0.77 10.48
N ALA A 186 6.84 0.13 11.62
CA ALA A 186 7.85 0.57 12.59
C ALA A 186 9.27 0.66 11.99
N SER A 187 9.58 -0.18 11.00
CA SER A 187 10.87 -0.17 10.30
C SER A 187 11.15 1.13 9.55
N LEU A 188 10.12 1.89 9.12
CA LEU A 188 10.30 3.15 8.39
C LEU A 188 10.97 4.23 9.23
N LEU A 189 10.78 4.19 10.54
CA LEU A 189 11.36 5.13 11.50
C LEU A 189 12.61 4.57 12.21
N SER A 190 12.98 3.32 11.95
CA SER A 190 14.16 2.69 12.54
C SER A 190 15.44 3.42 12.13
N GLY A 191 16.30 3.75 13.11
CA GLY A 191 17.53 4.52 12.90
C GLY A 191 17.31 6.02 12.63
N VAL A 192 16.07 6.46 12.48
CA VAL A 192 15.69 7.87 12.33
C VAL A 192 15.21 8.46 13.66
N LEU A 193 14.41 7.71 14.40
CA LEU A 193 13.81 8.11 15.67
C LEU A 193 13.97 7.00 16.70
N ASP A 194 14.36 7.36 17.92
CA ASP A 194 14.26 6.49 19.09
C ASP A 194 13.02 6.89 19.91
N LYS A 195 12.28 5.91 20.42
CA LYS A 195 11.05 6.17 21.18
C LYS A 195 11.28 7.04 22.45
N GLU A 196 12.47 6.97 23.02
CA GLU A 196 12.90 7.77 24.17
C GLU A 196 13.03 9.26 23.81
N ASN A 197 13.19 9.58 22.54
CA ASN A 197 13.31 10.94 22.02
C ASN A 197 11.95 11.57 21.67
N VAL A 198 10.83 10.90 22.02
CA VAL A 198 9.48 11.45 21.92
C VAL A 198 9.02 11.88 23.31
N VAL A 199 8.79 13.18 23.49
CA VAL A 199 8.51 13.79 24.78
C VAL A 199 7.18 14.53 24.76
N ALA A 200 6.23 14.14 25.61
CA ALA A 200 5.08 14.96 25.92
C ALA A 200 5.56 16.10 26.85
N VAL A 201 5.71 17.30 26.31
CA VAL A 201 6.23 18.48 27.00
C VAL A 201 5.20 19.00 28.00
N ASP A 202 3.96 19.03 27.56
CA ASP A 202 2.78 19.35 28.36
C ASP A 202 1.56 18.56 27.81
N GLU A 203 0.35 18.95 28.19
CA GLU A 203 -0.89 18.26 27.86
C GLU A 203 -1.17 18.24 26.34
N HIS A 204 -0.72 19.27 25.61
CA HIS A 204 -1.01 19.46 24.18
C HIS A 204 0.24 19.65 23.33
N THR A 205 1.43 19.52 23.89
CA THR A 205 2.68 19.70 23.16
C THR A 205 3.50 18.41 23.19
N VAL A 206 3.83 17.87 22.02
CA VAL A 206 4.72 16.72 21.87
C VAL A 206 5.91 17.08 20.98
N GLU A 207 7.11 16.68 21.41
CA GLU A 207 8.35 16.86 20.65
C GLU A 207 8.91 15.50 20.21
N PHE A 208 9.36 15.45 18.95
CA PHE A 208 10.10 14.35 18.36
C PHE A 208 11.49 14.84 18.01
N THR A 209 12.53 14.26 18.60
CA THR A 209 13.91 14.59 18.25
C THR A 209 14.52 13.44 17.46
N LEU A 210 14.84 13.71 16.18
CA LEU A 210 15.41 12.74 15.27
C LEU A 210 16.90 12.51 15.55
N ASN A 211 17.38 11.32 15.26
CA ASN A 211 18.80 10.95 15.37
C ASN A 211 19.64 11.55 14.23
N ARG A 212 18.99 11.84 13.09
CA ARG A 212 19.58 12.48 11.91
C ARG A 212 18.51 13.28 11.16
N ILE A 213 18.93 14.22 10.32
CA ILE A 213 18.00 14.90 9.40
C ILE A 213 17.37 13.84 8.49
N HIS A 214 16.05 13.87 8.40
CA HIS A 214 15.28 12.96 7.56
C HIS A 214 14.08 13.72 6.97
N SER A 215 14.24 14.27 5.77
CA SER A 215 13.22 15.13 5.15
C SER A 215 11.87 14.45 4.92
N PRO A 216 11.77 13.10 4.72
CA PRO A 216 10.47 12.42 4.62
C PRO A 216 9.74 12.23 5.96
N PHE A 217 10.34 12.57 7.11
CA PHE A 217 9.79 12.25 8.43
C PHE A 217 8.31 12.62 8.59
N LEU A 218 7.91 13.85 8.24
CA LEU A 218 6.50 14.26 8.34
C LEU A 218 5.57 13.38 7.49
N ALA A 219 6.01 12.97 6.30
CA ALA A 219 5.22 12.14 5.42
C ALA A 219 5.01 10.72 5.98
N THR A 220 5.99 10.19 6.72
CA THR A 220 5.84 8.87 7.36
C THR A 220 4.81 8.88 8.49
N LEU A 221 4.53 10.05 9.09
CA LEU A 221 3.57 10.17 10.20
C LEU A 221 2.11 9.95 9.79
N VAL A 222 1.78 9.94 8.49
CA VAL A 222 0.44 9.54 8.00
C VAL A 222 0.13 8.07 8.34
N LEU A 223 1.16 7.27 8.61
CA LEU A 223 1.03 5.86 8.99
C LEU A 223 1.03 5.65 10.52
N LEU A 224 1.18 6.72 11.30
CA LEU A 224 1.16 6.69 12.77
C LEU A 224 -0.24 7.06 13.28
N PHE A 225 -1.10 6.07 13.40
CA PHE A 225 -2.46 6.21 13.91
C PHE A 225 -2.47 6.26 15.45
N ILE A 226 -2.98 7.36 16.02
CA ILE A 226 -2.92 7.63 17.46
C ILE A 226 -3.98 6.83 18.20
N VAL A 227 -3.59 6.15 19.29
CA VAL A 227 -4.47 5.33 20.11
C VAL A 227 -4.71 5.95 21.49
N ASP A 228 -5.90 5.75 22.06
CA ASP A 228 -6.23 6.07 23.44
C ASP A 228 -5.41 5.21 24.41
N LYS A 229 -4.37 5.81 24.99
CA LYS A 229 -3.49 5.18 25.98
C LYS A 229 -4.26 4.54 27.11
N LYS A 230 -5.29 5.26 27.62
CA LYS A 230 -6.06 4.77 28.76
C LYS A 230 -6.91 3.57 28.39
N ALA A 231 -7.63 3.63 27.26
CA ALA A 231 -8.46 2.51 26.80
C ALA A 231 -7.61 1.26 26.51
N VAL A 232 -6.44 1.44 25.86
CA VAL A 232 -5.51 0.35 25.58
C VAL A 232 -4.97 -0.29 26.85
N LEU A 233 -4.51 0.51 27.83
CA LEU A 233 -3.92 -0.02 29.06
C LEU A 233 -4.96 -0.62 30.02
N ASP A 234 -6.17 -0.07 30.08
CA ASP A 234 -7.26 -0.61 30.89
C ASP A 234 -7.72 -2.00 30.40
N ASN A 235 -7.47 -2.33 29.13
CA ASN A 235 -7.83 -3.59 28.47
C ASN A 235 -6.62 -4.44 28.09
N ALA A 236 -5.41 -4.08 28.50
CA ALA A 236 -4.21 -4.86 28.21
C ALA A 236 -4.24 -6.19 28.99
N SER A 237 -3.95 -7.28 28.28
CA SER A 237 -3.71 -8.60 28.89
C SER A 237 -2.29 -8.73 29.44
N ASP A 238 -2.02 -9.78 30.21
CA ASP A 238 -0.64 -10.12 30.62
C ASP A 238 0.21 -10.33 29.37
N GLY A 239 1.46 -9.82 29.36
CA GLY A 239 2.32 -9.90 28.19
C GLY A 239 3.80 -9.62 28.46
N GLU A 240 4.58 -9.52 27.40
CA GLU A 240 6.03 -9.42 27.44
C GLU A 240 6.57 -8.00 27.71
N PHE A 241 5.70 -6.97 27.75
CA PHE A 241 6.11 -5.57 27.88
C PHE A 241 6.01 -5.02 29.31
N GLY A 242 6.20 -5.87 30.32
CA GLY A 242 6.23 -5.48 31.73
C GLY A 242 4.92 -4.84 32.20
N ASP A 243 4.97 -3.63 32.78
CA ASP A 243 3.79 -2.92 33.27
C ASP A 243 2.77 -2.54 32.17
N ARG A 244 3.13 -2.71 30.90
CA ARG A 244 2.28 -2.47 29.72
C ARG A 244 1.51 -3.75 29.30
N GLY A 245 1.78 -4.90 29.93
CA GLY A 245 1.18 -6.18 29.57
C GLY A 245 1.50 -6.58 28.13
N ASP A 246 0.47 -6.83 27.31
CA ASP A 246 0.58 -7.10 25.88
C ASP A 246 0.46 -5.82 25.02
N TYR A 247 0.47 -4.62 25.61
CA TYR A 247 0.14 -3.35 24.95
C TYR A 247 -1.26 -3.32 24.30
N GLY A 248 -2.21 -4.09 24.82
CA GLY A 248 -3.57 -4.18 24.31
C GLY A 248 -3.68 -4.85 22.94
N GLN A 249 -2.71 -5.67 22.54
CA GLN A 249 -2.74 -6.36 21.26
C GLN A 249 -3.92 -7.33 21.15
N GLU A 250 -4.29 -8.02 22.23
CA GLU A 250 -5.46 -8.89 22.25
C GLU A 250 -6.76 -8.09 22.13
N TYR A 251 -6.86 -6.96 22.84
CA TYR A 251 -8.01 -6.06 22.79
C TYR A 251 -8.22 -5.48 21.39
N LEU A 252 -7.18 -4.88 20.81
CA LEU A 252 -7.23 -4.23 19.48
C LEU A 252 -7.36 -5.22 18.30
N ASN A 253 -7.35 -6.52 18.58
CA ASN A 253 -7.70 -7.49 17.55
C ASN A 253 -9.18 -7.43 17.13
N ASN A 254 -10.07 -6.94 18.01
CA ASN A 254 -11.53 -6.93 17.76
C ASN A 254 -12.21 -5.63 18.23
N ASN A 255 -11.47 -4.67 18.75
CA ASN A 255 -11.97 -3.39 19.23
C ASN A 255 -11.11 -2.26 18.67
N ASP A 256 -11.63 -1.05 18.63
CA ASP A 256 -10.86 0.15 18.36
C ASP A 256 -10.53 0.92 19.66
N ALA A 257 -9.59 1.85 19.53
CA ALA A 257 -9.25 2.85 20.54
C ALA A 257 -8.86 4.15 19.84
N GLY A 258 -9.58 4.49 18.78
CA GLY A 258 -9.28 5.62 17.91
C GLY A 258 -10.08 6.87 18.23
N SER A 259 -9.82 7.90 17.40
CA SER A 259 -10.45 9.22 17.40
C SER A 259 -10.98 9.61 16.01
N GLY A 260 -10.93 8.69 15.04
CA GLY A 260 -11.33 8.92 13.67
C GLY A 260 -12.83 9.18 13.48
N PRO A 261 -13.25 9.47 12.23
CA PRO A 261 -14.63 9.82 11.95
C PRO A 261 -15.64 8.71 12.24
N TYR A 262 -15.22 7.46 12.21
CA TYR A 262 -16.10 6.32 12.44
C TYR A 262 -15.57 5.40 13.54
N MET A 263 -16.48 4.89 14.37
CA MET A 263 -16.23 3.88 15.39
C MET A 263 -16.47 2.48 14.84
N LEU A 264 -15.72 1.49 15.31
CA LEU A 264 -15.98 0.11 14.99
C LEU A 264 -17.36 -0.32 15.53
N ASP A 265 -18.25 -0.80 14.67
CA ASP A 265 -19.54 -1.39 15.05
C ASP A 265 -19.46 -2.91 15.08
N SER A 266 -18.97 -3.53 14.01
CA SER A 266 -18.75 -4.97 13.98
C SER A 266 -17.54 -5.37 13.14
N PHE A 267 -16.91 -6.50 13.49
CA PHE A 267 -15.75 -7.01 12.77
C PHE A 267 -15.79 -8.54 12.64
N GLU A 268 -16.05 -9.02 11.45
CA GLU A 268 -16.00 -10.43 11.08
C GLU A 268 -14.90 -10.64 10.03
N ARG A 269 -13.68 -11.01 10.47
CA ARG A 269 -12.43 -11.05 9.68
C ARG A 269 -12.55 -11.68 8.30
N GLN A 270 -13.48 -12.63 8.13
CA GLN A 270 -13.63 -13.42 6.90
C GLN A 270 -14.71 -12.87 5.97
N SER A 271 -15.56 -11.98 6.45
CA SER A 271 -16.76 -11.57 5.72
C SER A 271 -16.98 -10.06 5.65
N SER A 272 -16.83 -9.33 6.75
CA SER A 272 -17.19 -7.90 6.76
C SER A 272 -16.60 -7.13 7.93
N ILE A 273 -16.55 -5.81 7.76
CA ILE A 273 -16.38 -4.83 8.83
C ILE A 273 -17.42 -3.74 8.67
N SER A 274 -18.02 -3.30 9.77
CA SER A 274 -18.93 -2.17 9.79
C SER A 274 -18.53 -1.12 10.80
N PHE A 275 -18.87 0.12 10.49
CA PHE A 275 -18.54 1.30 11.26
C PHE A 275 -19.80 2.12 11.48
N ALA A 276 -19.89 2.75 12.65
CA ALA A 276 -20.88 3.75 13.00
C ALA A 276 -20.25 5.13 13.08
N LYS A 277 -20.93 6.13 12.60
CA LYS A 277 -20.51 7.53 12.64
C LYS A 277 -20.21 7.98 14.07
N TYR A 278 -19.06 8.63 14.29
CA TYR A 278 -18.73 9.29 15.54
C TYR A 278 -19.28 10.71 15.52
N GLU A 279 -20.44 10.92 16.14
CA GLU A 279 -21.18 12.20 16.08
C GLU A 279 -20.36 13.39 16.62
N ASP A 280 -19.50 13.15 17.62
CA ASP A 280 -18.65 14.16 18.26
C ASP A 280 -17.29 14.33 17.54
N TYR A 281 -17.18 13.87 16.27
CA TYR A 281 -15.94 14.01 15.52
C TYR A 281 -15.54 15.49 15.36
N TRP A 282 -14.32 15.80 15.70
CA TRP A 282 -13.83 17.18 15.83
C TRP A 282 -13.89 18.02 14.53
N MET A 283 -13.84 17.41 13.36
CA MET A 283 -14.03 18.14 12.08
C MET A 283 -15.50 18.47 11.80
N GLY A 284 -16.45 17.91 12.57
CA GLY A 284 -17.85 17.92 12.20
C GLY A 284 -18.13 17.03 10.99
N TRP A 285 -19.28 17.21 10.36
CA TRP A 285 -19.73 16.33 9.28
C TRP A 285 -20.26 17.11 8.08
N PRO A 286 -19.95 16.69 6.85
CA PRO A 286 -20.62 17.17 5.66
C PRO A 286 -22.14 16.94 5.73
N GLU A 287 -22.91 17.78 5.04
CA GLU A 287 -24.34 17.54 4.87
C GLU A 287 -24.56 16.23 4.09
N ASN A 288 -25.49 15.41 4.52
CA ASN A 288 -25.80 14.09 3.96
C ASN A 288 -24.65 13.05 4.04
N SER A 289 -23.72 13.20 4.98
CA SER A 289 -22.75 12.15 5.29
C SER A 289 -23.45 10.85 5.72
N PHE A 290 -22.79 9.71 5.52
CA PHE A 290 -23.35 8.42 5.90
C PHE A 290 -23.24 8.18 7.41
N ASP A 291 -24.32 7.65 8.01
CA ASP A 291 -24.33 7.30 9.44
C ASP A 291 -23.62 5.97 9.72
N ASN A 292 -23.54 5.12 8.71
CA ASN A 292 -22.87 3.82 8.81
C ASN A 292 -22.07 3.55 7.53
N VAL A 293 -21.02 2.75 7.67
CA VAL A 293 -20.23 2.21 6.56
C VAL A 293 -20.15 0.70 6.72
N GLU A 294 -20.37 -0.05 5.65
CA GLU A 294 -20.22 -1.51 5.61
C GLU A 294 -19.29 -1.90 4.46
N ILE A 295 -18.22 -2.62 4.78
CA ILE A 295 -17.31 -3.20 3.78
C ILE A 295 -17.45 -4.71 3.83
N ARG A 296 -17.91 -5.32 2.73
CA ARG A 296 -18.11 -6.77 2.60
C ARG A 296 -17.03 -7.40 1.75
N ILE A 297 -16.54 -8.57 2.14
CA ILE A 297 -15.60 -9.35 1.32
C ILE A 297 -16.39 -10.10 0.25
N ILE A 298 -16.33 -9.59 -0.98
CA ILE A 298 -17.01 -10.19 -2.15
C ILE A 298 -16.00 -10.21 -3.29
N THR A 299 -15.60 -11.42 -3.69
CA THR A 299 -14.55 -11.68 -4.68
C THR A 299 -15.09 -12.01 -6.07
N GLU A 300 -16.37 -12.39 -6.17
CA GLU A 300 -16.97 -12.83 -7.42
C GLU A 300 -17.60 -11.66 -8.17
N ASP A 301 -17.02 -11.28 -9.28
CA ASP A 301 -17.47 -10.21 -10.18
C ASP A 301 -18.98 -10.25 -10.53
N PRO A 302 -19.60 -11.41 -10.88
CA PRO A 302 -21.03 -11.45 -11.16
C PRO A 302 -21.90 -11.05 -9.96
N THR A 303 -21.45 -11.37 -8.74
CA THR A 303 -22.12 -10.95 -7.51
C THR A 303 -22.03 -9.44 -7.34
N VAL A 304 -20.84 -8.85 -7.53
CA VAL A 304 -20.64 -7.39 -7.46
C VAL A 304 -21.54 -6.68 -8.47
N ARG A 305 -21.59 -7.13 -9.73
CA ARG A 305 -22.48 -6.54 -10.76
C ARG A 305 -23.96 -6.58 -10.34
N THR A 306 -24.39 -7.70 -9.79
CA THR A 306 -25.79 -7.86 -9.33
C THR A 306 -26.10 -6.91 -8.19
N LEU A 307 -25.22 -6.80 -7.19
CA LEU A 307 -25.43 -5.92 -6.03
C LEU A 307 -25.43 -4.45 -6.43
N MET A 308 -24.53 -4.03 -7.33
CA MET A 308 -24.53 -2.67 -7.89
C MET A 308 -25.83 -2.36 -8.64
N SER A 309 -26.31 -3.30 -9.47
CA SER A 309 -27.55 -3.12 -10.23
C SER A 309 -28.82 -3.08 -9.37
N ASN A 310 -28.75 -3.58 -8.14
CA ASN A 310 -29.86 -3.61 -7.19
C ASN A 310 -29.80 -2.53 -6.10
N ASP A 311 -28.86 -1.58 -6.19
CA ASP A 311 -28.58 -0.57 -5.16
C ASP A 311 -28.19 -1.20 -3.78
N GLU A 312 -27.57 -2.38 -3.81
CA GLU A 312 -27.09 -3.09 -2.62
C GLU A 312 -25.59 -2.85 -2.35
N LEU A 313 -24.90 -2.18 -3.27
CA LEU A 313 -23.57 -1.59 -3.14
C LEU A 313 -23.58 -0.17 -3.67
N ASP A 314 -22.89 0.72 -2.98
CA ASP A 314 -22.70 2.13 -3.33
C ASP A 314 -21.38 2.37 -4.07
N MET A 315 -20.37 1.49 -3.86
CA MET A 315 -19.06 1.56 -4.52
C MET A 315 -18.46 0.18 -4.72
N THR A 316 -17.76 -0.01 -5.84
CA THR A 316 -16.96 -1.24 -6.04
C THR A 316 -15.52 -1.07 -5.56
N SER A 317 -14.88 -2.19 -5.18
CA SER A 317 -13.41 -2.27 -5.08
C SER A 317 -12.76 -1.92 -6.42
N GLN A 318 -11.54 -1.39 -6.39
CA GLN A 318 -10.70 -1.11 -7.58
C GLN A 318 -10.22 -2.37 -8.33
N TYR A 319 -10.43 -3.55 -7.77
CA TYR A 319 -9.90 -4.82 -8.29
C TYR A 319 -10.94 -5.65 -9.06
N GLN A 320 -11.96 -5.01 -9.64
CA GLN A 320 -12.90 -5.70 -10.51
C GLN A 320 -12.29 -5.93 -11.90
N SER A 321 -12.79 -6.94 -12.63
CA SER A 321 -12.36 -7.19 -14.01
C SER A 321 -12.78 -6.07 -14.96
N THR A 322 -12.08 -5.94 -16.07
CA THR A 322 -12.45 -5.02 -17.16
C THR A 322 -13.89 -5.26 -17.65
N GLU A 323 -14.31 -6.53 -17.76
CA GLU A 323 -15.67 -6.91 -18.16
C GLU A 323 -16.72 -6.39 -17.16
N THR A 324 -16.41 -6.41 -15.86
CA THR A 324 -17.29 -5.86 -14.84
C THR A 324 -17.46 -4.35 -15.00
N TYR A 325 -16.40 -3.59 -15.18
CA TYR A 325 -16.51 -2.15 -15.41
C TYR A 325 -17.21 -1.79 -16.73
N GLU A 326 -16.99 -2.56 -17.80
CA GLU A 326 -17.72 -2.40 -19.07
C GLU A 326 -19.23 -2.61 -18.86
N THR A 327 -19.61 -3.66 -18.13
CA THR A 327 -21.02 -3.94 -17.79
C THR A 327 -21.62 -2.83 -16.94
N LEU A 328 -20.89 -2.34 -15.92
CA LEU A 328 -21.37 -1.31 -15.01
C LEU A 328 -21.56 0.05 -15.70
N ARG A 329 -20.77 0.38 -16.75
CA ARG A 329 -20.98 1.59 -17.55
C ARG A 329 -22.33 1.63 -18.28
N ASP A 330 -22.88 0.45 -18.58
CA ASP A 330 -24.17 0.30 -19.24
C ASP A 330 -25.32 0.03 -18.23
N THR A 331 -25.03 0.08 -16.92
CA THR A 331 -26.03 -0.17 -15.86
C THR A 331 -26.64 1.16 -15.40
N ASP A 332 -27.98 1.26 -15.46
CA ASP A 332 -28.72 2.45 -14.99
C ASP A 332 -28.43 2.69 -13.49
N GLY A 333 -28.22 3.94 -13.10
CA GLY A 333 -27.95 4.35 -11.71
C GLY A 333 -26.50 4.11 -11.25
N VAL A 334 -25.63 3.66 -12.15
CA VAL A 334 -24.21 3.41 -11.85
C VAL A 334 -23.31 4.27 -12.76
N ARG A 335 -22.34 4.97 -12.18
CA ARG A 335 -21.26 5.59 -12.94
C ARG A 335 -19.95 4.86 -12.69
N VAL A 336 -19.10 4.73 -13.71
CA VAL A 336 -17.76 4.20 -13.58
C VAL A 336 -16.75 5.33 -13.77
N GLU A 337 -15.98 5.59 -12.73
CA GLU A 337 -14.90 6.58 -12.77
C GLU A 337 -13.56 5.91 -13.01
N GLN A 338 -12.71 6.62 -13.74
CA GLN A 338 -11.35 6.23 -14.03
C GLN A 338 -10.42 7.34 -13.51
N ILE A 339 -9.62 7.00 -12.51
CA ILE A 339 -8.90 7.95 -11.67
C ILE A 339 -7.41 7.73 -11.87
N PRO A 340 -6.65 8.73 -12.37
CA PRO A 340 -5.20 8.65 -12.41
C PRO A 340 -4.63 8.47 -11.01
N THR A 341 -3.63 7.59 -10.89
CA THR A 341 -2.98 7.32 -9.60
C THR A 341 -1.50 7.71 -9.63
N VAL A 342 -0.80 7.44 -8.53
CA VAL A 342 0.66 7.51 -8.45
C VAL A 342 1.33 6.14 -8.58
N THR A 343 0.56 5.08 -8.85
CA THR A 343 1.07 3.71 -9.01
C THR A 343 1.63 3.53 -10.42
N VAL A 344 2.89 3.20 -10.51
CA VAL A 344 3.56 2.90 -11.78
C VAL A 344 3.62 1.39 -11.97
N PHE A 345 3.37 0.92 -13.18
CA PHE A 345 3.69 -0.43 -13.60
C PHE A 345 5.10 -0.46 -14.18
N TYR A 346 5.95 -1.21 -13.51
CA TYR A 346 7.34 -1.42 -13.88
C TYR A 346 7.52 -2.81 -14.49
N MET A 347 8.30 -2.89 -15.55
CA MET A 347 8.98 -4.11 -15.89
C MET A 347 10.41 -3.98 -15.34
N LYS A 348 10.62 -4.53 -14.15
CA LYS A 348 11.90 -4.54 -13.47
C LYS A 348 12.91 -5.33 -14.29
N ILE A 349 14.11 -4.80 -14.49
CA ILE A 349 15.21 -5.47 -15.16
C ILE A 349 16.31 -5.74 -14.13
N ASN A 350 16.72 -7.00 -13.96
CA ASN A 350 17.81 -7.35 -13.04
C ASN A 350 19.15 -6.84 -13.63
N ASN A 351 19.67 -5.74 -13.08
CA ASN A 351 20.88 -5.05 -13.55
C ASN A 351 22.18 -5.77 -13.18
N GLN A 352 22.12 -6.85 -12.41
CA GLN A 352 23.29 -7.61 -11.94
C GLN A 352 23.39 -9.02 -12.57
N LYS A 353 22.40 -9.41 -13.38
CA LYS A 353 22.30 -10.76 -13.96
C LYS A 353 22.58 -10.77 -15.45
N PRO A 354 23.60 -11.50 -15.95
CA PRO A 354 23.80 -11.65 -17.39
C PRO A 354 22.59 -12.33 -18.07
N PRO A 355 22.10 -11.82 -19.25
CA PRO A 355 22.72 -10.75 -20.05
C PRO A 355 22.16 -9.35 -19.74
N THR A 356 21.24 -9.18 -18.81
CA THR A 356 20.61 -7.88 -18.49
C THR A 356 21.49 -6.95 -17.65
N ASP A 357 22.67 -7.41 -17.20
CA ASP A 357 23.73 -6.59 -16.63
C ASP A 357 24.41 -5.67 -17.66
N ASP A 358 24.33 -6.03 -18.98
CA ASP A 358 24.81 -5.17 -20.06
C ASP A 358 23.82 -4.03 -20.36
N PRO A 359 24.23 -2.75 -20.23
CA PRO A 359 23.39 -1.59 -20.55
C PRO A 359 22.82 -1.62 -21.98
N ALA A 360 23.57 -2.15 -22.95
CA ALA A 360 23.10 -2.25 -24.34
C ALA A 360 21.91 -3.21 -24.47
N VAL A 361 21.89 -4.29 -23.68
CA VAL A 361 20.74 -5.20 -23.65
C VAL A 361 19.54 -4.47 -23.04
N ARG A 362 19.69 -3.74 -21.95
CA ARG A 362 18.60 -2.98 -21.33
C ARG A 362 18.06 -1.87 -22.26
N GLU A 363 18.95 -1.16 -22.97
CA GLU A 363 18.54 -0.19 -23.99
C GLU A 363 17.73 -0.88 -25.10
N ALA A 364 18.19 -2.02 -25.59
CA ALA A 364 17.49 -2.76 -26.64
C ALA A 364 16.12 -3.27 -26.18
N LEU A 365 15.97 -3.77 -24.93
CA LEU A 365 14.68 -4.15 -24.36
C LEU A 365 13.72 -2.96 -24.35
N SER A 366 14.21 -1.77 -23.96
CA SER A 366 13.41 -0.56 -23.84
C SER A 366 12.92 -0.03 -25.19
N TYR A 367 13.76 -0.02 -26.25
CA TYR A 367 13.32 0.37 -27.59
C TYR A 367 12.58 -0.75 -28.32
N GLY A 368 12.77 -2.00 -27.92
CA GLY A 368 12.08 -3.14 -28.48
C GLY A 368 10.64 -3.31 -28.02
N PHE A 369 10.17 -2.58 -27.01
CA PHE A 369 8.85 -2.78 -26.41
C PHE A 369 7.83 -1.75 -26.87
N ASP A 370 6.60 -2.22 -27.19
CA ASP A 370 5.48 -1.39 -27.66
C ASP A 370 4.63 -0.87 -26.48
N TYR A 371 5.06 0.28 -25.93
CA TYR A 371 4.37 0.97 -24.83
C TYR A 371 2.97 1.46 -25.23
N GLU A 372 2.74 1.77 -26.50
CA GLU A 372 1.45 2.26 -26.97
C GLU A 372 0.41 1.14 -26.94
N THR A 373 0.74 -0.03 -27.48
CA THR A 373 -0.12 -1.22 -27.38
C THR A 373 -0.34 -1.63 -25.91
N ALA A 374 0.69 -1.57 -25.07
CA ALA A 374 0.58 -1.85 -23.64
C ALA A 374 -0.48 -0.98 -22.96
N ARG A 375 -0.46 0.35 -23.22
CA ARG A 375 -1.42 1.28 -22.62
C ARG A 375 -2.83 1.19 -23.22
N ASN A 376 -2.92 1.14 -24.55
CA ASN A 376 -4.21 1.28 -25.22
C ASN A 376 -5.02 -0.02 -25.25
N GLU A 377 -4.33 -1.17 -25.38
CA GLU A 377 -4.99 -2.46 -25.59
C GLU A 377 -5.00 -3.34 -24.32
N ILE A 378 -3.98 -3.19 -23.44
CA ILE A 378 -3.86 -4.06 -22.26
C ILE A 378 -4.28 -3.31 -20.98
N ALA A 379 -3.87 -2.05 -20.83
CA ALA A 379 -4.17 -1.20 -19.67
C ALA A 379 -4.91 0.09 -20.08
N PRO A 380 -6.13 0.00 -20.67
CA PRO A 380 -6.83 1.17 -21.18
C PRO A 380 -7.11 2.19 -20.07
N GLY A 381 -6.88 3.47 -20.40
CA GLY A 381 -7.03 4.59 -19.45
C GLY A 381 -5.80 4.89 -18.60
N SER A 382 -4.77 4.05 -18.65
CA SER A 382 -3.48 4.35 -18.03
C SER A 382 -2.78 5.51 -18.73
N MET A 383 -1.93 6.23 -17.97
CA MET A 383 -1.11 7.31 -18.53
C MET A 383 0.29 6.80 -18.88
N GLN A 384 0.98 7.52 -19.76
CA GLN A 384 2.38 7.25 -20.05
C GLN A 384 3.24 7.52 -18.81
N ALA A 385 4.11 6.55 -18.45
CA ALA A 385 5.16 6.77 -17.48
C ALA A 385 6.40 7.32 -18.17
N GLN A 386 6.90 8.46 -17.71
CA GLN A 386 8.09 9.12 -18.25
C GLN A 386 9.33 8.88 -17.39
N GLY A 387 9.22 8.06 -16.36
CA GLY A 387 10.27 7.75 -15.40
C GLY A 387 9.72 6.98 -14.20
N PRO A 388 10.50 6.87 -13.11
CA PRO A 388 10.11 6.12 -11.92
C PRO A 388 8.98 6.76 -11.11
N LEU A 389 8.68 8.06 -11.30
CA LEU A 389 7.59 8.74 -10.62
C LEU A 389 6.43 9.03 -11.57
N ALA A 390 5.22 8.92 -11.06
CA ALA A 390 4.02 9.35 -11.76
C ALA A 390 3.99 10.89 -11.92
N PRO A 391 3.38 11.43 -13.00
CA PRO A 391 3.27 12.88 -13.21
C PRO A 391 2.54 13.65 -12.09
N SER A 392 1.71 12.97 -11.31
CA SER A 392 1.02 13.55 -10.16
C SER A 392 1.91 13.82 -8.93
N PHE A 393 3.17 13.34 -8.93
CA PHE A 393 4.15 13.81 -7.95
C PHE A 393 4.68 15.18 -8.36
N GLY A 394 4.66 16.16 -7.45
CA GLY A 394 5.12 17.52 -7.72
C GLY A 394 6.60 17.66 -8.10
N VAL A 395 7.40 16.61 -7.89
CA VAL A 395 8.82 16.53 -8.26
C VAL A 395 9.07 15.61 -9.47
N HIS A 396 8.02 15.26 -10.22
CA HIS A 396 8.16 14.47 -11.45
C HIS A 396 8.98 15.25 -12.49
N ASN A 397 9.96 14.58 -13.10
CA ASN A 397 10.76 15.17 -14.17
C ASN A 397 10.08 14.92 -15.52
N GLY A 398 9.32 15.91 -16.00
CA GLY A 398 8.60 15.85 -17.27
C GLY A 398 9.50 15.97 -18.52
N ASP A 399 10.78 16.24 -18.36
CA ASP A 399 11.76 16.33 -19.48
C ASP A 399 12.29 14.95 -19.91
N ILE A 400 11.98 13.90 -19.14
CA ILE A 400 12.36 12.52 -19.51
C ILE A 400 11.44 12.02 -20.62
N GLU A 401 12.03 11.57 -21.71
CA GLU A 401 11.32 10.93 -22.81
C GLU A 401 11.28 9.40 -22.61
N GLN A 402 10.07 8.83 -22.55
CA GLN A 402 9.92 7.37 -22.62
C GLN A 402 10.46 6.86 -23.96
N PRO A 403 11.24 5.77 -23.99
CA PRO A 403 11.66 5.16 -25.25
C PRO A 403 10.46 4.86 -26.15
N THR A 404 10.59 5.20 -27.44
CA THR A 404 9.59 4.87 -28.45
C THR A 404 9.84 3.47 -28.99
N TYR A 405 8.79 2.76 -29.37
CA TYR A 405 8.92 1.45 -30.04
C TYR A 405 9.68 1.56 -31.35
N ASP A 406 10.94 1.12 -31.37
CA ASP A 406 11.86 1.14 -32.51
C ASP A 406 12.68 -0.17 -32.55
N PRO A 407 12.10 -1.26 -33.07
CA PRO A 407 12.80 -2.54 -33.17
C PRO A 407 14.05 -2.50 -34.07
N GLU A 408 14.14 -1.55 -35.01
CA GLU A 408 15.33 -1.41 -35.87
C GLU A 408 16.48 -0.82 -35.03
N ARG A 409 16.22 0.21 -34.25
CA ARG A 409 17.18 0.76 -33.29
C ARG A 409 17.63 -0.30 -32.29
N ALA A 410 16.67 -1.05 -31.71
CA ALA A 410 16.97 -2.11 -30.73
C ALA A 410 17.95 -3.14 -31.33
N ARG A 411 17.70 -3.62 -32.56
CA ARG A 411 18.62 -4.54 -33.27
C ARG A 411 19.99 -3.91 -33.53
N GLN A 412 20.03 -2.62 -33.87
CA GLN A 412 21.30 -1.94 -34.11
C GLN A 412 22.13 -1.83 -32.80
N VAL A 413 21.51 -1.49 -31.70
CA VAL A 413 22.17 -1.43 -30.39
C VAL A 413 22.77 -2.78 -30.02
N LEU A 414 22.01 -3.88 -30.18
CA LEU A 414 22.52 -5.23 -29.92
C LEU A 414 23.69 -5.60 -30.85
N ALA A 415 23.58 -5.28 -32.15
CA ALA A 415 24.64 -5.57 -33.10
C ALA A 415 25.92 -4.79 -32.81
N ASP A 416 25.82 -3.51 -32.40
CA ASP A 416 26.98 -2.67 -32.03
C ASP A 416 27.64 -3.19 -30.75
N ALA A 417 26.88 -3.79 -29.83
CA ALA A 417 27.36 -4.48 -28.65
C ALA A 417 27.93 -5.89 -28.92
N GLY A 418 27.76 -6.39 -30.16
CA GLY A 418 28.34 -7.66 -30.62
C GLY A 418 27.42 -8.87 -30.50
N TYR A 419 26.14 -8.67 -30.21
CA TYR A 419 25.14 -9.75 -30.16
C TYR A 419 24.53 -10.02 -31.51
N SER A 420 24.22 -11.28 -31.79
CA SER A 420 23.52 -11.74 -32.97
C SER A 420 22.16 -12.31 -32.60
N GLU A 421 21.26 -12.45 -33.59
CA GLU A 421 19.95 -13.07 -33.39
C GLU A 421 20.10 -14.47 -32.78
N GLY A 422 19.39 -14.70 -31.65
CA GLY A 422 19.40 -15.95 -30.90
C GLY A 422 20.55 -16.13 -29.90
N ASP A 423 21.46 -15.13 -29.76
CA ASP A 423 22.51 -15.18 -28.75
C ASP A 423 21.96 -14.92 -27.31
N LEU A 424 20.83 -14.23 -27.23
CA LEU A 424 20.26 -13.79 -25.96
C LEU A 424 19.00 -14.56 -25.59
N GLN A 425 19.00 -15.08 -24.38
CA GLN A 425 17.81 -15.67 -23.75
C GLN A 425 17.58 -15.01 -22.39
N ILE A 426 16.35 -14.57 -22.15
CA ILE A 426 15.94 -13.97 -20.88
C ILE A 426 14.68 -14.63 -20.33
N VAL A 427 14.52 -14.58 -19.02
CA VAL A 427 13.34 -15.06 -18.31
C VAL A 427 12.52 -13.86 -17.89
N ASN A 428 11.23 -13.86 -18.21
CA ASN A 428 10.25 -12.87 -17.76
C ASN A 428 9.26 -13.52 -16.80
N THR A 429 9.06 -12.89 -15.63
CA THR A 429 8.19 -13.40 -14.57
C THR A 429 7.05 -12.43 -14.29
N TYR A 430 5.86 -12.98 -14.08
CA TYR A 430 4.65 -12.24 -13.78
C TYR A 430 3.72 -13.01 -12.84
N VAL A 431 2.76 -12.33 -12.22
CA VAL A 431 1.79 -12.96 -11.30
C VAL A 431 0.78 -13.79 -12.10
N GLN A 432 0.79 -15.11 -11.92
CA GLN A 432 0.01 -16.08 -12.68
C GLN A 432 -1.52 -15.89 -12.66
N SER A 433 -2.05 -15.21 -11.65
CA SER A 433 -3.49 -14.91 -11.49
C SER A 433 -3.88 -13.55 -12.05
N ASN A 434 -2.91 -12.76 -12.57
CA ASN A 434 -3.13 -11.44 -13.10
C ASN A 434 -3.19 -11.47 -14.64
N ASN A 435 -4.39 -11.42 -15.19
CA ASN A 435 -4.62 -11.45 -16.65
C ASN A 435 -3.95 -10.28 -17.38
N MET A 436 -3.88 -9.09 -16.76
CA MET A 436 -3.20 -7.94 -17.35
C MET A 436 -1.69 -8.20 -17.48
N GLU A 437 -1.07 -8.73 -16.44
CA GLU A 437 0.35 -9.06 -16.46
C GLU A 437 0.68 -10.19 -17.46
N GLU A 438 -0.19 -11.21 -17.57
CA GLU A 438 -0.05 -12.27 -18.58
C GLU A 438 -0.07 -11.69 -20.00
N ARG A 439 -1.03 -10.84 -20.33
CA ARG A 439 -1.12 -10.17 -21.63
C ARG A 439 0.10 -9.27 -21.89
N MET A 440 0.60 -8.60 -20.84
CA MET A 440 1.81 -7.77 -20.91
C MET A 440 3.05 -8.64 -21.21
N ALA A 441 3.18 -9.79 -20.54
CA ALA A 441 4.26 -10.74 -20.75
C ALA A 441 4.25 -11.32 -22.18
N LEU A 442 3.08 -11.63 -22.72
CA LEU A 442 2.91 -12.10 -24.09
C LEU A 442 3.29 -11.01 -25.11
N LEU A 443 2.90 -9.75 -24.88
CA LEU A 443 3.33 -8.63 -25.71
C LEU A 443 4.84 -8.46 -25.67
N PHE A 444 5.44 -8.51 -24.48
CA PHE A 444 6.89 -8.41 -24.30
C PHE A 444 7.61 -9.53 -25.06
N GLN A 445 7.20 -10.79 -24.90
CA GLN A 445 7.78 -11.94 -25.60
C GLN A 445 7.71 -11.75 -27.12
N GLN A 446 6.54 -11.36 -27.66
CA GLN A 446 6.37 -11.12 -29.08
C GLN A 446 7.26 -9.99 -29.61
N ASN A 447 7.43 -8.92 -28.85
CA ASN A 447 8.26 -7.79 -29.23
C ASN A 447 9.74 -8.15 -29.20
N MET A 448 10.19 -8.90 -28.19
CA MET A 448 11.59 -9.33 -28.08
C MET A 448 11.98 -10.32 -29.16
N ASP A 449 11.10 -11.23 -29.57
CA ASP A 449 11.31 -12.13 -30.70
C ASP A 449 11.62 -11.34 -32.00
N GLN A 450 10.96 -10.19 -32.21
CA GLN A 450 11.23 -9.34 -33.39
C GLN A 450 12.64 -8.74 -33.42
N ILE A 451 13.28 -8.61 -32.25
CA ILE A 451 14.66 -8.10 -32.16
C ILE A 451 15.69 -9.19 -31.92
N GLY A 452 15.28 -10.47 -32.01
CA GLY A 452 16.15 -11.63 -31.91
C GLY A 452 16.54 -12.05 -30.51
N ILE A 453 15.75 -11.67 -29.50
CA ILE A 453 15.88 -12.10 -28.08
C ILE A 453 14.82 -13.16 -27.79
N ASP A 454 15.25 -14.33 -27.29
CA ASP A 454 14.36 -15.40 -26.83
C ASP A 454 13.88 -15.12 -25.39
N VAL A 455 12.57 -15.11 -25.16
CA VAL A 455 11.97 -14.86 -23.86
C VAL A 455 11.22 -16.08 -23.37
N GLU A 456 11.69 -16.63 -22.25
CA GLU A 456 10.96 -17.66 -21.50
C GLU A 456 10.00 -17.01 -20.50
N LEU A 457 8.70 -17.28 -20.63
CA LEU A 457 7.67 -16.79 -19.70
C LEU A 457 7.52 -17.76 -18.52
N GLN A 458 7.66 -17.25 -17.30
CA GLN A 458 7.53 -18.02 -16.07
C GLN A 458 6.47 -17.41 -15.16
N PRO A 459 5.18 -17.79 -15.29
CA PRO A 459 4.13 -17.35 -14.37
C PRO A 459 4.40 -17.91 -12.96
N GLN A 460 4.33 -17.04 -11.95
CA GLN A 460 4.60 -17.39 -10.55
C GLN A 460 3.51 -16.86 -9.63
N THR A 461 3.43 -17.41 -8.41
CA THR A 461 2.67 -16.74 -7.35
C THR A 461 3.44 -15.51 -6.86
N TRP A 462 2.72 -14.50 -6.35
CA TRP A 462 3.40 -13.34 -5.76
C TRP A 462 4.37 -13.74 -4.64
N GLY A 463 3.97 -14.68 -3.77
CA GLY A 463 4.85 -15.18 -2.71
C GLY A 463 6.14 -15.79 -3.25
N THR A 464 6.09 -16.53 -4.37
CA THR A 464 7.31 -17.05 -5.03
C THR A 464 8.15 -15.92 -5.62
N MET A 465 7.52 -14.91 -6.26
CA MET A 465 8.26 -13.77 -6.80
C MET A 465 8.99 -12.99 -5.71
N THR A 466 8.34 -12.75 -4.57
CA THR A 466 8.98 -12.07 -3.42
C THR A 466 10.10 -12.90 -2.78
N GLU A 467 10.00 -14.22 -2.82
CA GLU A 467 11.08 -15.13 -2.35
C GLU A 467 12.28 -15.08 -3.31
N LEU A 468 12.05 -15.15 -4.62
CA LEU A 468 13.10 -15.04 -5.64
C LEU A 468 13.82 -13.69 -5.58
N ALA A 469 13.13 -12.62 -5.26
CA ALA A 469 13.67 -11.26 -5.16
C ALA A 469 14.75 -11.08 -4.07
N THR A 470 14.86 -12.03 -3.14
CA THR A 470 15.85 -11.98 -2.04
C THR A 470 17.29 -12.33 -2.47
N SER A 471 17.49 -12.61 -3.75
CA SER A 471 18.81 -12.96 -4.30
C SER A 471 18.93 -12.47 -5.75
N VAL A 472 20.04 -11.82 -6.05
CA VAL A 472 20.36 -11.41 -7.44
C VAL A 472 20.35 -12.60 -8.40
N GLU A 473 20.89 -13.75 -7.96
CA GLU A 473 21.01 -14.94 -8.81
C GLU A 473 19.65 -15.59 -9.10
N GLU A 474 18.75 -15.58 -8.10
CA GLU A 474 17.42 -16.21 -8.20
C GLU A 474 16.41 -15.29 -8.87
N THR A 475 16.52 -13.96 -8.71
CA THR A 475 15.65 -12.99 -9.39
C THR A 475 15.75 -13.18 -10.91
N PRO A 476 14.62 -13.38 -11.63
CA PRO A 476 14.58 -13.45 -13.07
C PRO A 476 15.15 -12.20 -13.74
N HIS A 477 15.43 -12.28 -15.07
CA HIS A 477 15.99 -11.17 -15.81
C HIS A 477 15.03 -9.98 -15.89
N THR A 478 13.72 -10.26 -16.03
CA THR A 478 12.67 -9.24 -16.00
C THR A 478 11.48 -9.70 -15.16
N ASN A 479 10.85 -8.75 -14.44
CA ASN A 479 9.76 -9.02 -13.50
C ASN A 479 8.70 -7.92 -13.60
N HIS A 480 7.43 -8.29 -13.55
CA HIS A 480 6.32 -7.33 -13.51
C HIS A 480 6.01 -6.91 -12.08
N VAL A 481 5.96 -5.60 -11.83
CA VAL A 481 5.67 -5.04 -10.51
C VAL A 481 4.82 -3.78 -10.63
N PHE A 482 3.70 -3.73 -9.91
CA PHE A 482 3.01 -2.49 -9.59
C PHE A 482 3.58 -1.93 -8.30
N TYR A 483 4.02 -0.69 -8.31
CA TYR A 483 4.48 -0.01 -7.10
C TYR A 483 3.79 1.33 -6.92
N GLY A 484 3.09 1.48 -5.79
CA GLY A 484 2.50 2.72 -5.34
C GLY A 484 3.07 3.11 -3.97
N PRO A 485 3.33 4.39 -3.73
CA PRO A 485 3.91 4.86 -2.47
C PRO A 485 2.96 4.64 -1.30
N VAL A 486 3.50 4.20 -0.18
CA VAL A 486 2.73 3.97 1.07
C VAL A 486 2.50 5.27 1.85
N TYR A 487 3.37 6.29 1.66
CA TYR A 487 3.22 7.64 2.20
C TYR A 487 3.56 8.68 1.11
N PRO A 488 3.02 9.91 1.18
CA PRO A 488 3.12 10.89 0.10
C PRO A 488 4.50 11.55 0.03
N SER A 489 5.53 10.77 -0.33
CA SER A 489 6.89 11.25 -0.54
C SER A 489 7.57 10.47 -1.65
N PRO A 490 8.35 11.13 -2.53
CA PRO A 490 9.20 10.45 -3.52
C PRO A 490 10.20 9.48 -2.92
N ASP A 491 10.64 9.72 -1.69
CA ASP A 491 11.60 8.88 -0.96
C ASP A 491 11.19 7.40 -0.95
N THR A 492 9.90 7.10 -0.74
CA THR A 492 9.42 5.72 -0.72
C THR A 492 9.64 4.99 -2.06
N VAL A 493 9.65 5.75 -3.18
CA VAL A 493 9.95 5.19 -4.50
C VAL A 493 11.45 4.98 -4.68
N PHE A 494 12.25 5.99 -4.38
CA PHE A 494 13.69 5.94 -4.66
C PHE A 494 14.45 5.02 -3.70
N TYR A 495 14.25 5.17 -2.39
CA TYR A 495 14.96 4.36 -1.43
C TYR A 495 14.61 2.88 -1.55
N ASN A 496 13.31 2.56 -1.55
CA ASN A 496 12.89 1.17 -1.53
C ASN A 496 13.19 0.41 -2.84
N GLN A 497 13.27 1.11 -3.97
CA GLN A 497 13.46 0.45 -5.25
C GLN A 497 14.90 0.48 -5.76
N TYR A 498 15.69 1.51 -5.38
CA TYR A 498 16.98 1.76 -6.02
C TYR A 498 18.16 1.89 -5.07
N HIS A 499 17.95 2.09 -3.75
CA HIS A 499 19.05 2.17 -2.81
C HIS A 499 19.64 0.77 -2.55
N SER A 500 20.98 0.64 -2.56
CA SER A 500 21.65 -0.66 -2.39
C SER A 500 21.33 -1.35 -1.06
N GLU A 501 21.05 -0.60 0.02
CA GLU A 501 20.62 -1.17 1.31
C GLU A 501 19.22 -1.77 1.26
N ALA A 502 18.37 -1.32 0.34
CA ALA A 502 17.03 -1.87 0.12
C ALA A 502 17.01 -3.04 -0.89
N ALA A 503 18.16 -3.40 -1.45
CA ALA A 503 18.31 -4.54 -2.36
C ALA A 503 17.85 -5.86 -1.69
N GLU A 504 17.64 -6.89 -2.52
CA GLU A 504 17.13 -8.19 -2.06
C GLU A 504 15.73 -8.13 -1.43
N THR A 505 14.91 -7.17 -1.88
CA THR A 505 13.47 -7.09 -1.57
C THR A 505 12.65 -7.12 -2.86
N TRP A 506 11.38 -7.45 -2.76
CA TRP A 506 10.47 -7.42 -3.92
C TRP A 506 10.33 -6.04 -4.56
N MET A 507 10.56 -4.97 -3.82
CA MET A 507 10.52 -3.60 -4.33
C MET A 507 11.73 -3.31 -5.21
N SER A 508 12.88 -3.91 -4.92
CA SER A 508 14.17 -3.68 -5.58
C SER A 508 14.61 -4.85 -6.48
N MET A 509 13.66 -5.48 -7.22
CA MET A 509 13.97 -6.59 -8.15
C MET A 509 14.86 -6.17 -9.34
N SER A 510 15.06 -4.88 -9.54
CA SER A 510 16.02 -4.36 -10.52
C SER A 510 17.48 -4.47 -10.06
N HIS A 511 17.72 -4.67 -8.77
CA HIS A 511 19.05 -4.81 -8.19
C HIS A 511 20.04 -3.75 -8.69
N VAL A 512 19.57 -2.50 -8.77
CA VAL A 512 20.46 -1.37 -9.05
C VAL A 512 21.48 -1.28 -7.93
N GLN A 513 22.76 -1.26 -8.28
CA GLN A 513 23.89 -1.09 -7.35
C GLN A 513 24.79 -0.03 -7.94
N ASP A 514 24.60 1.20 -7.52
CA ASP A 514 25.30 2.37 -8.03
C ASP A 514 25.52 3.37 -6.88
N ASP A 515 26.79 3.55 -6.48
CA ASP A 515 27.18 4.41 -5.37
C ASP A 515 26.73 5.88 -5.55
N GLU A 516 26.56 6.35 -6.79
CA GLU A 516 26.11 7.71 -7.07
C GLU A 516 24.59 7.82 -6.87
N ILE A 517 23.81 6.82 -7.26
CA ILE A 517 22.36 6.74 -6.96
C ILE A 517 22.15 6.69 -5.44
N ASP A 518 22.88 5.84 -4.72
CA ASP A 518 22.81 5.77 -3.26
C ASP A 518 23.10 7.14 -2.62
N SER A 519 24.18 7.79 -3.08
CA SER A 519 24.57 9.12 -2.59
C SER A 519 23.51 10.19 -2.87
N MET A 520 22.89 10.19 -4.05
CA MET A 520 21.82 11.13 -4.40
C MET A 520 20.55 10.89 -3.55
N ILE A 521 20.20 9.63 -3.29
CA ILE A 521 19.06 9.28 -2.43
C ILE A 521 19.31 9.77 -1.00
N GLU A 522 20.49 9.51 -0.43
CA GLU A 522 20.83 9.96 0.92
C GLU A 522 20.94 11.50 1.00
N GLU A 523 21.44 12.17 -0.04
CA GLU A 523 21.44 13.63 -0.14
C GLU A 523 20.03 14.20 -0.16
N ALA A 524 19.11 13.63 -0.95
CA ALA A 524 17.71 14.05 -0.99
C ALA A 524 17.03 13.88 0.39
N ARG A 525 17.29 12.77 1.08
CA ARG A 525 16.78 12.50 2.44
C ARG A 525 17.31 13.47 3.49
N ALA A 526 18.54 13.96 3.31
CA ALA A 526 19.18 14.94 4.20
C ALA A 526 18.85 16.40 3.82
N THR A 527 18.34 16.66 2.62
CA THR A 527 18.05 18.01 2.11
C THR A 527 16.67 18.46 2.57
N VAL A 528 16.64 19.53 3.39
CA VAL A 528 15.41 20.09 3.95
C VAL A 528 14.70 21.03 2.98
N ASP A 529 15.49 21.85 2.25
CA ASP A 529 14.95 22.78 1.27
C ASP A 529 14.21 22.03 0.15
N PRO A 530 12.90 22.28 -0.05
CA PRO A 530 12.10 21.51 -0.99
C PRO A 530 12.49 21.72 -2.45
N ASP A 531 12.96 22.91 -2.83
CA ASP A 531 13.35 23.20 -4.22
C ASP A 531 14.67 22.50 -4.54
N ALA A 532 15.68 22.58 -3.65
CA ALA A 532 16.93 21.86 -3.80
C ALA A 532 16.72 20.32 -3.81
N ARG A 533 15.82 19.82 -2.97
CA ARG A 533 15.49 18.40 -2.96
C ARG A 533 14.78 17.96 -4.25
N ALA A 534 13.93 18.81 -4.80
CA ALA A 534 13.26 18.55 -6.08
C ALA A 534 14.28 18.44 -7.23
N GLU A 535 15.33 19.30 -7.24
CA GLU A 535 16.41 19.20 -8.22
C GLU A 535 17.15 17.87 -8.13
N ILE A 536 17.48 17.40 -6.91
CA ILE A 536 18.13 16.09 -6.71
C ILE A 536 17.22 14.95 -7.22
N TYR A 537 15.92 14.99 -6.93
CA TYR A 537 15.00 13.99 -7.44
C TYR A 537 14.83 14.05 -8.96
N ALA A 538 14.92 15.22 -9.58
CA ALA A 538 14.87 15.35 -11.05
C ALA A 538 16.11 14.72 -11.70
N ASP A 539 17.30 14.98 -11.16
CA ASP A 539 18.56 14.40 -11.62
C ASP A 539 18.59 12.87 -11.43
N LEU A 540 18.08 12.40 -10.28
CA LEU A 540 17.98 10.96 -9.98
C LEU A 540 17.06 10.23 -10.97
N GLN A 541 15.90 10.83 -11.31
CA GLN A 541 15.00 10.29 -12.33
C GLN A 541 15.67 10.22 -13.70
N ALA A 542 16.37 11.27 -14.11
CA ALA A 542 17.09 11.32 -15.38
C ALA A 542 18.18 10.24 -15.45
N ARG A 543 18.96 10.07 -14.37
CA ARG A 543 20.00 9.05 -14.30
C ARG A 543 19.45 7.62 -14.42
N LEU A 544 18.36 7.31 -13.70
CA LEU A 544 17.71 6.00 -13.76
C LEU A 544 17.16 5.70 -15.16
N ALA A 545 16.62 6.73 -15.84
CA ALA A 545 16.15 6.60 -17.22
C ALA A 545 17.31 6.39 -18.20
N ASP A 546 18.40 7.16 -18.08
CA ASP A 546 19.59 7.06 -18.95
C ASP A 546 20.32 5.72 -18.81
N MET A 547 20.23 5.08 -17.62
CA MET A 547 20.79 3.74 -17.40
C MET A 547 19.92 2.63 -17.94
N TYR A 548 18.70 2.93 -18.41
CA TYR A 548 17.68 1.90 -18.70
C TYR A 548 17.56 0.90 -17.54
N ALA A 549 17.58 1.43 -16.32
CA ALA A 549 17.58 0.61 -15.10
C ALA A 549 16.38 -0.35 -15.06
N GLU A 550 15.26 0.08 -15.63
CA GLU A 550 14.03 -0.67 -15.81
C GLU A 550 13.13 -0.01 -16.86
N MET A 551 12.07 -0.69 -17.26
CA MET A 551 11.09 -0.13 -18.19
C MET A 551 9.92 0.45 -17.38
N PHE A 552 9.74 1.77 -17.45
CA PHE A 552 8.60 2.50 -16.87
C PHE A 552 7.45 2.44 -17.88
N VAL A 553 6.51 1.50 -17.68
CA VAL A 553 5.56 1.15 -18.74
C VAL A 553 4.38 2.11 -18.77
N PHE A 554 3.66 2.23 -17.66
CA PHE A 554 2.54 3.15 -17.54
C PHE A 554 2.24 3.50 -16.08
N VAL A 555 1.52 4.61 -15.88
CA VAL A 555 0.89 4.96 -14.60
C VAL A 555 -0.52 4.40 -14.59
N GLN A 556 -0.84 3.58 -13.60
CA GLN A 556 -2.14 2.92 -13.49
C GLN A 556 -3.26 3.94 -13.24
N ALA A 557 -4.41 3.73 -13.86
CA ALA A 557 -5.65 4.37 -13.47
C ALA A 557 -6.50 3.41 -12.64
N LYS A 558 -6.92 3.83 -11.45
CA LYS A 558 -7.96 3.14 -10.68
C LYS A 558 -9.29 3.22 -11.41
N GLN A 559 -10.10 2.18 -11.28
CA GLN A 559 -11.50 2.23 -11.69
C GLN A 559 -12.39 1.86 -10.51
N HIS A 560 -13.48 2.61 -10.37
CA HIS A 560 -14.54 2.31 -9.41
C HIS A 560 -15.91 2.47 -10.10
N GLY A 561 -16.81 1.53 -9.84
CA GLY A 561 -18.23 1.76 -10.04
C GLY A 561 -18.81 2.42 -8.80
N PHE A 562 -19.54 3.51 -8.98
CA PHE A 562 -20.28 4.20 -7.92
C PHE A 562 -21.76 4.20 -8.23
N SER A 563 -22.60 4.15 -7.20
CA SER A 563 -23.98 4.62 -7.32
C SER A 563 -23.99 6.09 -7.75
N GLU A 564 -24.91 6.48 -8.65
CA GLU A 564 -24.93 7.86 -9.18
C GLU A 564 -25.16 8.93 -8.11
N ASP A 565 -25.78 8.58 -6.99
CA ASP A 565 -26.10 9.45 -5.86
C ASP A 565 -25.02 9.49 -4.76
N VAL A 566 -23.85 8.89 -4.99
CA VAL A 566 -22.70 8.98 -4.07
C VAL A 566 -21.74 10.06 -4.55
N GLY A 567 -21.44 11.04 -3.71
CA GLY A 567 -20.44 12.08 -3.94
C GLY A 567 -19.30 12.06 -2.94
N GLY A 568 -18.37 13.01 -3.07
CA GLY A 568 -17.30 13.26 -2.09
C GLY A 568 -16.05 12.43 -2.24
N TYR A 569 -16.00 11.43 -3.14
CA TYR A 569 -14.76 10.69 -3.38
C TYR A 569 -13.62 11.62 -3.79
N THR A 570 -12.48 11.50 -3.12
CA THR A 570 -11.27 12.27 -3.41
C THR A 570 -10.05 11.34 -3.40
N TYR A 571 -9.37 11.19 -4.54
CA TYR A 571 -8.11 10.47 -4.59
C TYR A 571 -7.02 11.24 -3.84
N ARG A 572 -6.26 10.55 -2.99
CA ARG A 572 -5.08 11.05 -2.28
C ARG A 572 -3.90 10.13 -2.55
N PRO A 573 -2.71 10.66 -2.88
CA PRO A 573 -1.57 9.85 -3.30
C PRO A 573 -0.84 9.18 -2.12
N SER A 574 -1.57 8.45 -1.30
CA SER A 574 -1.06 7.64 -0.21
C SER A 574 -1.92 6.39 -0.08
N GLN A 575 -1.38 5.31 0.47
CA GLN A 575 -2.05 4.02 0.55
C GLN A 575 -3.43 4.13 1.19
N SER A 576 -4.47 3.84 0.42
CA SER A 576 -5.89 3.79 0.82
C SER A 576 -6.50 5.10 1.34
N TYR A 577 -5.81 6.23 1.30
CA TYR A 577 -6.33 7.51 1.81
C TYR A 577 -7.49 8.09 0.97
N ASP A 578 -7.74 7.54 -0.18
CA ASP A 578 -8.93 7.79 -1.00
C ASP A 578 -10.21 7.12 -0.46
N TYR A 579 -10.10 6.20 0.51
CA TYR A 579 -11.23 5.58 1.21
C TYR A 579 -11.52 6.24 2.56
N TRP A 580 -11.31 7.54 2.65
CA TRP A 580 -11.70 8.31 3.83
C TRP A 580 -13.17 8.69 3.75
N PHE A 581 -14.03 7.84 4.34
CA PHE A 581 -15.49 7.88 4.20
C PHE A 581 -16.14 9.11 4.85
N HIS A 582 -15.42 9.88 5.64
CA HIS A 582 -15.87 11.16 6.17
C HIS A 582 -16.33 12.13 5.07
N ASP A 583 -15.64 12.14 3.93
CA ASP A 583 -15.95 13.02 2.81
C ASP A 583 -17.12 12.53 1.95
N TYR A 584 -17.53 11.27 2.10
CA TYR A 584 -18.54 10.66 1.25
C TYR A 584 -19.94 11.10 1.67
N VAL A 585 -20.77 11.43 0.69
CA VAL A 585 -22.11 11.95 0.91
C VAL A 585 -23.12 11.31 -0.03
N ARG A 586 -24.39 11.32 0.36
CA ARG A 586 -25.52 10.98 -0.50
C ARG A 586 -26.03 12.27 -1.16
N GLU A 587 -25.88 12.44 -2.50
CA GLU A 587 -26.28 13.61 -3.28
C GLU A 587 -27.79 13.70 -3.55
#